data_04fd83a64b1ae443bf67903730f85973
#
_entry.id   04fd83a64b1ae443bf67903730f85973
#
_cell.length_a   1.000
_cell.length_b   1.000
_cell.length_c   1.000
_cell.angle_alpha   90.00
_cell.angle_beta   90.00
_cell.angle_gamma   90.00
#
_symmetry.space_group_name_H-M   'P 1'
#
loop_
_entity.id
_entity.type
_entity.pdbx_description
1 polymer ?
#
loop_
_entity_poly.entity_id
_entity_poly.type
_entity_poly.pdbx_seq_one_letter_code
_entity_poly.pdbx_strand_id
1 'polypeptide(L)'
;MNVAITGITGMVGSHLIKRLVEENKTGEALNIRALIRESSLVDHLKAFEDVDYVMGGLEDKESLTRLVEGMDVVFHLAHYPGPVQTADELVKVNVNGTFDLLEACRKARIKQFVFMSACTVFGQVLPTVDADHPLDESHPVMPGSLYGAIKSSIESFCFFYQRSRAFDITLIRPVTIYGVKPQIDKSEWFNTIDYLATNYNVDLKGSTKYVSVDSVTQALEKVMGNADCSGKIYHLIDGHIHNLDLGQMIVDTIDSFGEIEGVKGEEGVPMSNQAARELGVEFSGREGIVEYIKLVHKLQTTYGGDRILDQW
;
A
#
# COMPACT_ATOMS: atom_id res chain seq x y z
N MET A 1 -10.20 20.36 5.76
CA MET A 1 -10.71 19.20 5.01
C MET A 1 -10.87 18.02 5.96
N ASN A 2 -11.96 17.23 5.79
CA ASN A 2 -12.25 16.08 6.64
C ASN A 2 -11.91 14.79 5.90
N VAL A 3 -11.07 13.94 6.50
CA VAL A 3 -10.49 12.75 5.85
C VAL A 3 -10.80 11.49 6.67
N ALA A 4 -11.42 10.48 6.04
CA ALA A 4 -11.60 9.16 6.63
C ALA A 4 -10.58 8.17 6.09
N ILE A 5 -10.06 7.28 6.97
CA ILE A 5 -9.05 6.29 6.60
C ILE A 5 -9.46 4.91 7.12
N THR A 6 -9.52 3.92 6.24
CA THR A 6 -9.52 2.51 6.63
C THR A 6 -8.13 1.91 6.43
N GLY A 7 -7.73 0.99 7.31
CA GLY A 7 -6.41 0.34 7.22
C GLY A 7 -5.25 1.16 7.79
N ILE A 8 -5.55 2.10 8.68
CA ILE A 8 -4.56 2.98 9.32
C ILE A 8 -3.49 2.20 10.10
N THR A 9 -3.79 1.02 10.61
CA THR A 9 -2.86 0.16 11.37
C THR A 9 -1.90 -0.65 10.49
N GLY A 10 -2.08 -0.61 9.18
CA GLY A 10 -1.18 -1.23 8.20
C GLY A 10 0.00 -0.32 7.85
N MET A 11 0.98 -0.86 7.11
CA MET A 11 2.17 -0.11 6.68
C MET A 11 1.81 1.20 5.99
N VAL A 12 1.02 1.16 4.91
CA VAL A 12 0.68 2.37 4.15
C VAL A 12 -0.13 3.35 5.00
N GLY A 13 -1.10 2.86 5.78
CA GLY A 13 -1.93 3.72 6.64
C GLY A 13 -1.13 4.42 7.72
N SER A 14 -0.17 3.73 8.36
CA SER A 14 0.69 4.29 9.40
C SER A 14 1.63 5.38 8.85
N HIS A 15 2.18 5.16 7.66
CA HIS A 15 3.02 6.16 7.00
C HIS A 15 2.18 7.35 6.47
N LEU A 16 0.97 7.08 5.97
CA LEU A 16 0.08 8.14 5.51
C LEU A 16 -0.34 9.06 6.65
N ILE A 17 -0.76 8.50 7.80
CA ILE A 17 -1.19 9.33 8.94
C ILE A 17 -0.06 10.22 9.43
N LYS A 18 1.16 9.69 9.53
CA LYS A 18 2.34 10.47 9.89
C LYS A 18 2.53 11.65 8.93
N ARG A 19 2.48 11.40 7.62
CA ARG A 19 2.62 12.42 6.59
C ARG A 19 1.54 13.50 6.70
N LEU A 20 0.27 13.10 6.83
CA LEU A 20 -0.85 14.02 6.93
C LEU A 20 -0.82 14.87 8.21
N VAL A 21 -0.37 14.32 9.33
CA VAL A 21 -0.22 15.05 10.60
C VAL A 21 0.94 16.05 10.55
N GLU A 22 2.05 15.68 9.91
CA GLU A 22 3.18 16.59 9.70
C GLU A 22 2.78 17.80 8.87
N GLU A 23 1.99 17.62 7.82
CA GLU A 23 1.46 18.71 6.99
C GLU A 23 0.40 19.54 7.71
N ASN A 24 -0.45 18.92 8.52
CA ASN A 24 -1.43 19.63 9.33
C ASN A 24 -0.77 20.70 10.23
N LYS A 25 0.50 20.51 10.59
CA LYS A 25 1.28 21.50 11.36
C LYS A 25 1.74 22.71 10.53
N THR A 26 1.69 22.59 9.21
CA THR A 26 2.24 23.59 8.25
C THR A 26 1.20 24.21 7.33
N GLY A 27 -0.05 23.71 7.28
CA GLY A 27 -1.07 24.10 6.30
C GLY A 27 -2.50 24.19 6.84
N GLU A 28 -3.47 23.88 6.00
CA GLU A 28 -4.90 23.86 6.36
C GLU A 28 -5.21 22.70 7.32
N ALA A 29 -6.01 22.97 8.35
CA ALA A 29 -6.40 21.97 9.34
C ALA A 29 -7.10 20.75 8.70
N LEU A 30 -6.52 19.57 8.87
CA LEU A 30 -7.13 18.29 8.51
C LEU A 30 -7.80 17.68 9.75
N ASN A 31 -9.07 17.29 9.62
CA ASN A 31 -9.72 16.46 10.62
C ASN A 31 -9.68 15.02 10.12
N ILE A 32 -8.98 14.17 10.85
CA ILE A 32 -8.76 12.79 10.44
C ILE A 32 -9.59 11.85 11.30
N ARG A 33 -10.35 10.96 10.65
CA ARG A 33 -11.09 9.87 11.29
C ARG A 33 -10.65 8.54 10.74
N ALA A 34 -10.42 7.55 11.59
CA ALA A 34 -9.88 6.26 11.18
C ALA A 34 -10.68 5.09 11.74
N LEU A 35 -10.90 4.07 10.88
CA LEU A 35 -11.49 2.80 11.29
C LEU A 35 -10.41 1.89 11.88
N ILE A 36 -10.62 1.42 13.11
CA ILE A 36 -9.74 0.46 13.78
C ILE A 36 -10.56 -0.69 14.36
N ARG A 37 -10.04 -1.92 14.26
CA ARG A 37 -10.66 -3.09 14.88
C ARG A 37 -10.18 -3.22 16.32
N GLU A 38 -10.99 -3.81 17.18
CA GLU A 38 -10.64 -4.11 18.58
C GLU A 38 -9.34 -4.92 18.69
N SER A 39 -9.11 -5.84 17.74
CA SER A 39 -7.91 -6.66 17.67
C SER A 39 -6.69 -5.96 17.03
N SER A 40 -6.81 -4.69 16.63
CA SER A 40 -5.72 -3.98 15.96
C SER A 40 -4.61 -3.59 16.94
N LEU A 41 -3.36 -3.72 16.51
CA LEU A 41 -2.22 -3.15 17.21
C LEU A 41 -2.21 -1.65 16.97
N VAL A 42 -2.38 -0.85 18.02
CA VAL A 42 -2.55 0.60 17.94
C VAL A 42 -1.48 1.39 18.68
N ASP A 43 -0.51 0.73 19.30
CA ASP A 43 0.51 1.42 20.12
C ASP A 43 1.27 2.48 19.33
N HIS A 44 1.61 2.19 18.08
CA HIS A 44 2.25 3.12 17.15
C HIS A 44 1.35 4.32 16.74
N LEU A 45 0.04 4.22 16.99
CA LEU A 45 -0.91 5.31 16.70
C LEU A 45 -1.12 6.26 17.88
N LYS A 46 -0.63 5.92 19.08
CA LYS A 46 -0.77 6.74 20.29
C LYS A 46 -0.13 8.12 20.17
N ALA A 47 0.83 8.27 19.26
CA ALA A 47 1.45 9.57 18.96
C ALA A 47 0.51 10.54 18.19
N PHE A 48 -0.63 10.07 17.70
CA PHE A 48 -1.59 10.84 16.88
C PHE A 48 -2.88 11.11 17.68
N GLU A 49 -2.77 11.92 18.74
CA GLU A 49 -3.89 12.21 19.67
C GLU A 49 -5.08 12.92 19.00
N ASP A 50 -4.83 13.65 17.91
CA ASP A 50 -5.84 14.42 17.18
C ASP A 50 -6.66 13.59 16.17
N VAL A 51 -6.51 12.25 16.15
CA VAL A 51 -7.26 11.36 15.27
C VAL A 51 -8.50 10.84 15.95
N ASP A 52 -9.66 11.01 15.31
CA ASP A 52 -10.94 10.43 15.75
C ASP A 52 -11.00 8.94 15.36
N TYR A 53 -11.02 8.03 16.33
CA TYR A 53 -11.03 6.59 16.08
C TYR A 53 -12.43 6.00 16.18
N VAL A 54 -12.89 5.39 15.08
CA VAL A 54 -14.12 4.61 15.02
C VAL A 54 -13.80 3.13 15.20
N MET A 55 -14.31 2.52 16.27
CA MET A 55 -14.19 1.07 16.48
C MET A 55 -15.12 0.30 15.57
N GLY A 56 -14.59 -0.69 14.84
CA GLY A 56 -15.35 -1.59 13.97
C GLY A 56 -14.50 -2.18 12.84
N GLY A 57 -15.13 -2.99 12.00
CA GLY A 57 -14.52 -3.64 10.83
C GLY A 57 -15.25 -3.32 9.54
N LEU A 58 -14.75 -3.82 8.41
CA LEU A 58 -15.38 -3.64 7.10
C LEU A 58 -16.75 -4.36 7.01
N GLU A 59 -17.00 -5.33 7.87
CA GLU A 59 -18.28 -6.06 7.99
C GLU A 59 -19.31 -5.35 8.86
N ASP A 60 -18.95 -4.27 9.55
CA ASP A 60 -19.83 -3.51 10.43
C ASP A 60 -20.35 -2.23 9.75
N LYS A 61 -21.56 -2.30 9.22
CA LYS A 61 -22.21 -1.18 8.51
C LYS A 61 -22.42 0.07 9.36
N GLU A 62 -22.62 -0.10 10.68
CA GLU A 62 -22.81 1.04 11.58
C GLU A 62 -21.50 1.80 11.77
N SER A 63 -20.39 1.08 11.96
CA SER A 63 -19.07 1.70 12.06
C SER A 63 -18.66 2.37 10.74
N LEU A 64 -18.97 1.76 9.58
CA LEU A 64 -18.72 2.37 8.28
C LEU A 64 -19.53 3.66 8.08
N THR A 65 -20.79 3.69 8.54
CA THR A 65 -21.62 4.90 8.48
C THR A 65 -21.05 6.00 9.35
N ARG A 66 -20.65 5.69 10.59
CA ARG A 66 -20.00 6.65 11.49
C ARG A 66 -18.66 7.14 10.94
N LEU A 67 -17.89 6.25 10.31
CA LEU A 67 -16.60 6.59 9.73
C LEU A 67 -16.72 7.72 8.70
N VAL A 68 -17.70 7.65 7.80
CA VAL A 68 -17.80 8.55 6.65
C VAL A 68 -18.70 9.77 6.88
N GLU A 69 -19.39 9.86 8.01
CA GLU A 69 -20.29 10.97 8.32
C GLU A 69 -19.53 12.29 8.41
N GLY A 70 -19.87 13.25 7.54
CA GLY A 70 -19.25 14.58 7.48
C GLY A 70 -17.83 14.58 6.90
N MET A 71 -17.39 13.48 6.26
CA MET A 71 -16.08 13.40 5.61
C MET A 71 -16.13 13.90 4.18
N ASP A 72 -15.02 14.51 3.74
CA ASP A 72 -14.83 14.98 2.36
C ASP A 72 -14.14 13.89 1.50
N VAL A 73 -13.09 13.28 2.03
CA VAL A 73 -12.25 12.30 1.35
C VAL A 73 -12.20 11.00 2.15
N VAL A 74 -12.27 9.88 1.46
CA VAL A 74 -12.10 8.54 2.07
C VAL A 74 -10.92 7.83 1.42
N PHE A 75 -9.90 7.48 2.21
CA PHE A 75 -8.84 6.57 1.83
C PHE A 75 -9.21 5.14 2.25
N HIS A 76 -9.45 4.28 1.28
CA HIS A 76 -9.68 2.87 1.53
C HIS A 76 -8.41 2.05 1.29
N LEU A 77 -7.62 1.93 2.37
CA LEU A 77 -6.34 1.20 2.38
C LEU A 77 -6.46 -0.18 3.04
N ALA A 78 -7.59 -0.45 3.70
CA ALA A 78 -7.82 -1.71 4.38
C ALA A 78 -7.86 -2.88 3.40
N HIS A 79 -7.23 -3.97 3.82
CA HIS A 79 -7.38 -5.29 3.24
C HIS A 79 -7.33 -6.32 4.36
N TYR A 80 -8.32 -7.21 4.39
CA TYR A 80 -8.32 -8.34 5.32
C TYR A 80 -7.60 -9.53 4.66
N PRO A 81 -6.41 -9.90 5.13
CA PRO A 81 -5.64 -10.99 4.54
C PRO A 81 -6.21 -12.37 4.90
N GLY A 82 -7.05 -12.43 5.94
CA GLY A 82 -7.62 -13.66 6.51
C GLY A 82 -6.58 -14.61 7.13
N PRO A 83 -6.98 -15.47 8.04
CA PRO A 83 -6.31 -16.74 8.17
C PRO A 83 -6.57 -17.53 6.88
N VAL A 84 -5.62 -18.32 6.40
CA VAL A 84 -5.58 -19.02 5.08
C VAL A 84 -6.78 -19.95 4.84
N GLN A 85 -8.03 -19.57 5.07
CA GLN A 85 -9.04 -20.61 5.21
C GLN A 85 -10.16 -20.62 4.21
N THR A 86 -10.73 -19.54 3.79
CA THR A 86 -11.78 -19.64 2.78
C THR A 86 -11.83 -18.44 1.87
N ALA A 87 -11.99 -18.68 0.57
CA ALA A 87 -12.27 -17.65 -0.42
C ALA A 87 -13.54 -16.85 -0.04
N ASP A 88 -14.53 -17.51 0.53
CA ASP A 88 -15.80 -16.91 0.93
C ASP A 88 -15.62 -15.81 1.98
N GLU A 89 -14.79 -16.04 3.00
CA GLU A 89 -14.52 -15.03 4.03
C GLU A 89 -13.78 -13.83 3.47
N LEU A 90 -12.77 -14.07 2.62
CA LEU A 90 -12.02 -13.01 1.96
C LEU A 90 -12.93 -12.15 1.07
N VAL A 91 -13.82 -12.77 0.30
CA VAL A 91 -14.81 -12.07 -0.53
C VAL A 91 -15.81 -11.31 0.36
N LYS A 92 -16.35 -11.95 1.40
CA LYS A 92 -17.30 -11.33 2.32
C LYS A 92 -16.73 -10.07 2.96
N VAL A 93 -15.53 -10.14 3.52
CA VAL A 93 -14.95 -8.99 4.23
C VAL A 93 -14.46 -7.94 3.23
N ASN A 94 -13.66 -8.33 2.23
CA ASN A 94 -13.03 -7.35 1.36
C ASN A 94 -13.99 -6.81 0.29
N VAL A 95 -14.75 -7.66 -0.40
CA VAL A 95 -15.62 -7.22 -1.50
C VAL A 95 -16.92 -6.63 -0.95
N ASN A 96 -17.66 -7.40 -0.13
CA ASN A 96 -18.94 -6.93 0.38
C ASN A 96 -18.76 -5.77 1.37
N GLY A 97 -17.74 -5.84 2.23
CA GLY A 97 -17.41 -4.74 3.15
C GLY A 97 -17.03 -3.45 2.43
N THR A 98 -16.25 -3.54 1.33
CA THR A 98 -15.97 -2.35 0.50
C THR A 98 -17.20 -1.85 -0.22
N PHE A 99 -18.08 -2.72 -0.71
CA PHE A 99 -19.36 -2.31 -1.29
C PHE A 99 -20.22 -1.55 -0.26
N ASP A 100 -20.32 -2.06 0.96
CA ASP A 100 -21.04 -1.39 2.04
C ASP A 100 -20.42 -0.03 2.39
N LEU A 101 -19.09 0.09 2.36
CA LEU A 101 -18.37 1.36 2.54
C LEU A 101 -18.70 2.35 1.40
N LEU A 102 -18.70 1.91 0.13
CA LEU A 102 -19.08 2.75 -1.01
C LEU A 102 -20.51 3.25 -0.91
N GLU A 103 -21.45 2.41 -0.45
CA GLU A 103 -22.84 2.82 -0.20
C GLU A 103 -22.95 3.81 0.97
N ALA A 104 -22.18 3.65 2.04
CA ALA A 104 -22.10 4.61 3.13
C ALA A 104 -21.56 5.96 2.62
N CYS A 105 -20.49 5.93 1.82
CA CYS A 105 -19.90 7.11 1.16
C CYS A 105 -20.93 7.86 0.29
N ARG A 106 -21.70 7.13 -0.52
CA ARG A 106 -22.75 7.71 -1.36
C ARG A 106 -23.85 8.40 -0.53
N LYS A 107 -24.27 7.77 0.55
CA LYS A 107 -25.29 8.34 1.46
C LYS A 107 -24.77 9.57 2.21
N ALA A 108 -23.50 9.54 2.65
CA ALA A 108 -22.85 10.65 3.32
C ALA A 108 -22.47 11.80 2.35
N ARG A 109 -22.57 11.58 1.03
CA ARG A 109 -22.22 12.57 -0.02
C ARG A 109 -20.78 13.03 0.08
N ILE A 110 -19.84 12.10 0.30
CA ILE A 110 -18.42 12.41 0.25
C ILE A 110 -18.05 13.01 -1.11
N LYS A 111 -16.92 13.70 -1.18
CA LYS A 111 -16.44 14.30 -2.44
C LYS A 111 -15.54 13.34 -3.21
N GLN A 112 -14.65 12.61 -2.52
CA GLN A 112 -13.67 11.75 -3.15
C GLN A 112 -13.47 10.43 -2.38
N PHE A 113 -13.31 9.36 -3.15
CA PHE A 113 -12.91 8.03 -2.65
C PHE A 113 -11.61 7.59 -3.33
N VAL A 114 -10.57 7.34 -2.56
CA VAL A 114 -9.28 6.85 -3.04
C VAL A 114 -9.13 5.39 -2.65
N PHE A 115 -9.06 4.51 -3.62
CA PHE A 115 -8.93 3.06 -3.39
C PHE A 115 -7.52 2.58 -3.63
N MET A 116 -6.94 1.92 -2.63
CA MET A 116 -5.69 1.19 -2.75
C MET A 116 -5.95 -0.18 -3.39
N SER A 117 -5.81 -0.24 -4.70
CA SER A 117 -5.81 -1.48 -5.48
C SER A 117 -4.43 -2.14 -5.47
N ALA A 118 -4.04 -2.83 -6.52
CA ALA A 118 -2.71 -3.43 -6.68
C ALA A 118 -2.46 -3.79 -8.14
N CYS A 119 -1.21 -3.82 -8.59
CA CYS A 119 -0.86 -4.30 -9.93
C CYS A 119 -1.13 -5.82 -10.13
N THR A 120 -1.44 -6.57 -9.08
CA THR A 120 -1.88 -7.98 -9.16
C THR A 120 -3.24 -8.18 -9.85
N VAL A 121 -3.95 -7.10 -10.19
CA VAL A 121 -5.10 -7.13 -11.10
C VAL A 121 -4.71 -7.60 -12.51
N PHE A 122 -3.41 -7.54 -12.85
CA PHE A 122 -2.82 -8.05 -14.09
C PHE A 122 -2.18 -9.42 -13.84
N GLY A 123 -2.92 -10.50 -14.04
CA GLY A 123 -2.36 -11.85 -13.98
C GLY A 123 -1.78 -12.27 -15.32
N GLN A 124 -2.59 -12.18 -16.37
CA GLN A 124 -2.16 -12.39 -17.74
C GLN A 124 -1.95 -11.04 -18.44
N VAL A 125 -0.86 -10.91 -19.17
CA VAL A 125 -0.48 -9.71 -19.90
C VAL A 125 -0.56 -9.97 -21.40
N LEU A 126 -1.04 -9.01 -22.17
CA LEU A 126 -1.14 -9.14 -23.61
C LEU A 126 0.25 -9.24 -24.25
N PRO A 127 0.40 -10.04 -25.35
CA PRO A 127 1.69 -10.19 -26.05
C PRO A 127 2.24 -8.89 -26.66
N THR A 128 1.43 -7.83 -26.69
CA THR A 128 1.83 -6.51 -27.20
C THR A 128 2.60 -5.70 -26.17
N VAL A 129 2.73 -6.18 -24.93
CA VAL A 129 3.50 -5.50 -23.88
C VAL A 129 4.97 -5.88 -24.02
N ASP A 130 5.81 -4.89 -24.25
CA ASP A 130 7.27 -4.99 -24.37
C ASP A 130 7.96 -3.73 -23.81
N ALA A 131 9.26 -3.57 -24.03
CA ALA A 131 10.01 -2.42 -23.53
C ALA A 131 9.57 -1.08 -24.16
N ASP A 132 9.11 -1.10 -25.41
CA ASP A 132 8.65 0.09 -26.14
C ASP A 132 7.18 0.41 -25.82
N HIS A 133 6.41 -0.61 -25.42
CA HIS A 133 4.99 -0.53 -25.06
C HIS A 133 4.78 -1.16 -23.67
N PRO A 134 5.25 -0.52 -22.59
CA PRO A 134 5.12 -1.08 -21.24
C PRO A 134 3.66 -1.12 -20.81
N LEU A 135 3.32 -2.07 -19.95
CA LEU A 135 2.00 -2.20 -19.35
C LEU A 135 1.65 -0.90 -18.61
N ASP A 136 0.62 -0.22 -19.09
CA ASP A 136 0.08 1.01 -18.52
C ASP A 136 -1.31 0.80 -17.91
N GLU A 137 -1.91 1.87 -17.41
CA GLU A 137 -3.21 1.86 -16.75
C GLU A 137 -4.38 1.49 -17.67
N SER A 138 -4.21 1.57 -19.00
CA SER A 138 -5.22 1.20 -19.99
C SER A 138 -5.28 -0.29 -20.32
N HIS A 139 -4.27 -1.06 -19.89
CA HIS A 139 -4.20 -2.50 -20.14
C HIS A 139 -5.41 -3.23 -19.49
N PRO A 140 -6.02 -4.21 -20.17
CA PRO A 140 -7.12 -5.00 -19.63
C PRO A 140 -6.76 -5.71 -18.32
N VAL A 141 -7.67 -5.65 -17.36
CA VAL A 141 -7.54 -6.33 -16.08
C VAL A 141 -7.90 -7.81 -16.24
N MET A 142 -6.94 -8.70 -15.96
CA MET A 142 -7.07 -10.16 -16.09
C MET A 142 -6.37 -10.86 -14.91
N PRO A 143 -6.98 -10.86 -13.69
CA PRO A 143 -6.31 -11.35 -12.50
C PRO A 143 -6.00 -12.84 -12.55
N GLY A 144 -4.78 -13.22 -12.12
CA GLY A 144 -4.32 -14.60 -12.01
C GLY A 144 -4.36 -15.16 -10.58
N SER A 145 -4.84 -14.39 -9.62
CA SER A 145 -4.92 -14.78 -8.20
C SER A 145 -6.22 -14.32 -7.56
N LEU A 146 -6.62 -14.97 -6.46
CA LEU A 146 -7.79 -14.55 -5.69
C LEU A 146 -7.65 -13.11 -5.17
N TYR A 147 -6.47 -12.74 -4.71
CA TYR A 147 -6.20 -11.35 -4.28
C TYR A 147 -6.41 -10.36 -5.43
N GLY A 148 -5.85 -10.63 -6.60
CA GLY A 148 -6.07 -9.81 -7.80
C GLY A 148 -7.54 -9.75 -8.21
N ALA A 149 -8.26 -10.89 -8.12
CA ALA A 149 -9.70 -10.96 -8.43
C ALA A 149 -10.53 -10.13 -7.45
N ILE A 150 -10.22 -10.14 -6.15
CA ILE A 150 -10.85 -9.29 -5.14
C ILE A 150 -10.61 -7.81 -5.48
N LYS A 151 -9.35 -7.41 -5.75
CA LYS A 151 -9.03 -6.03 -6.08
C LYS A 151 -9.74 -5.57 -7.35
N SER A 152 -9.72 -6.36 -8.42
CA SER A 152 -10.41 -6.02 -9.68
C SER A 152 -11.94 -5.97 -9.56
N SER A 153 -12.53 -6.79 -8.73
CA SER A 153 -13.98 -6.72 -8.43
C SER A 153 -14.35 -5.41 -7.75
N ILE A 154 -13.52 -4.95 -6.81
CA ILE A 154 -13.71 -3.66 -6.13
C ILE A 154 -13.53 -2.50 -7.12
N GLU A 155 -12.52 -2.56 -7.99
CA GLU A 155 -12.35 -1.55 -9.06
C GLU A 155 -13.59 -1.43 -9.94
N SER A 156 -14.24 -2.55 -10.25
CA SER A 156 -15.48 -2.54 -11.04
C SER A 156 -16.61 -1.77 -10.34
N PHE A 157 -16.76 -1.91 -9.02
CA PHE A 157 -17.68 -1.08 -8.25
C PHE A 157 -17.26 0.40 -8.24
N CYS A 158 -15.97 0.68 -8.06
CA CYS A 158 -15.43 2.03 -8.14
C CYS A 158 -15.80 2.70 -9.47
N PHE A 159 -15.60 2.02 -10.60
CA PHE A 159 -15.99 2.54 -11.91
C PHE A 159 -17.50 2.80 -12.04
N PHE A 160 -18.34 1.95 -11.44
CA PHE A 160 -19.79 2.18 -11.41
C PHE A 160 -20.14 3.49 -10.66
N TYR A 161 -19.58 3.71 -9.46
CA TYR A 161 -19.84 4.92 -8.69
C TYR A 161 -19.28 6.17 -9.34
N GLN A 162 -18.09 6.10 -9.96
CA GLN A 162 -17.51 7.19 -10.74
C GLN A 162 -18.42 7.57 -11.90
N ARG A 163 -18.89 6.59 -12.69
CA ARG A 163 -19.76 6.82 -13.84
C ARG A 163 -21.14 7.33 -13.45
N SER A 164 -21.66 6.94 -12.31
CA SER A 164 -22.93 7.44 -11.77
C SER A 164 -22.81 8.84 -11.17
N ARG A 165 -21.57 9.41 -11.14
CA ARG A 165 -21.27 10.73 -10.55
C ARG A 165 -21.69 10.82 -9.09
N ALA A 166 -21.56 9.73 -8.34
CA ALA A 166 -21.86 9.71 -6.91
C ALA A 166 -20.83 10.50 -6.11
N PHE A 167 -19.55 10.32 -6.46
CA PHE A 167 -18.36 11.02 -5.94
C PHE A 167 -17.18 10.75 -6.88
N ASP A 168 -16.11 11.52 -6.75
CA ASP A 168 -14.88 11.31 -7.50
C ASP A 168 -14.13 10.08 -6.99
N ILE A 169 -13.57 9.28 -7.90
CA ILE A 169 -12.78 8.09 -7.54
C ILE A 169 -11.40 8.16 -8.15
N THR A 170 -10.41 7.80 -7.36
CA THR A 170 -9.02 7.61 -7.80
C THR A 170 -8.55 6.22 -7.38
N LEU A 171 -7.93 5.48 -8.29
CA LEU A 171 -7.37 4.16 -8.03
C LEU A 171 -5.85 4.23 -7.98
N ILE A 172 -5.25 3.63 -6.96
CA ILE A 172 -3.81 3.51 -6.81
C ILE A 172 -3.44 2.02 -6.90
N ARG A 173 -2.60 1.66 -7.88
CA ARG A 173 -2.16 0.29 -8.13
C ARG A 173 -0.66 0.16 -7.87
N PRO A 174 -0.22 -0.06 -6.63
CA PRO A 174 1.18 -0.35 -6.34
C PRO A 174 1.56 -1.78 -6.75
N VAL A 175 2.86 -1.97 -6.99
CA VAL A 175 3.54 -3.27 -6.97
C VAL A 175 3.88 -3.64 -5.53
N THR A 176 4.87 -4.52 -5.28
CA THR A 176 5.34 -4.83 -3.91
C THR A 176 5.84 -3.56 -3.23
N ILE A 177 5.22 -3.21 -2.12
CA ILE A 177 5.58 -2.01 -1.35
C ILE A 177 6.61 -2.40 -0.30
N TYR A 178 7.79 -1.77 -0.32
CA TYR A 178 8.75 -1.89 0.77
C TYR A 178 8.69 -0.67 1.69
N GLY A 179 8.94 -0.91 2.98
CA GLY A 179 8.89 0.09 4.04
C GLY A 179 8.81 -0.59 5.40
N VAL A 180 9.10 0.15 6.46
CA VAL A 180 9.01 -0.38 7.82
C VAL A 180 7.54 -0.51 8.22
N LYS A 181 7.15 -1.69 8.69
CA LYS A 181 5.82 -1.96 9.25
C LYS A 181 5.81 -1.69 10.76
N PRO A 182 4.64 -1.43 11.37
CA PRO A 182 4.51 -1.31 12.83
C PRO A 182 5.12 -2.51 13.57
N GLN A 183 4.97 -3.73 13.03
CA GLN A 183 5.73 -4.91 13.43
C GLN A 183 6.93 -5.04 12.48
N ILE A 184 8.14 -4.76 13.00
CA ILE A 184 9.35 -4.67 12.18
C ILE A 184 9.65 -5.98 11.45
N ASP A 185 9.47 -7.13 12.14
CA ASP A 185 9.69 -8.48 11.60
C ASP A 185 8.77 -8.83 10.40
N LYS A 186 7.70 -8.08 10.20
CA LYS A 186 6.79 -8.21 9.04
C LYS A 186 7.13 -7.27 7.89
N SER A 187 8.19 -6.46 8.03
CA SER A 187 8.63 -5.55 6.97
C SER A 187 9.20 -6.34 5.79
N GLU A 188 9.10 -5.78 4.59
CA GLU A 188 9.57 -6.44 3.38
C GLU A 188 11.07 -6.71 3.50
N TRP A 189 11.54 -7.88 3.06
CA TRP A 189 12.93 -8.34 3.11
C TRP A 189 13.57 -8.44 4.51
N PHE A 190 12.80 -8.24 5.60
CA PHE A 190 13.33 -8.30 6.96
C PHE A 190 14.13 -9.57 7.23
N ASN A 191 13.56 -10.75 6.91
CA ASN A 191 14.22 -12.04 7.14
C ASN A 191 15.52 -12.18 6.33
N THR A 192 15.53 -11.70 5.08
CA THR A 192 16.74 -11.75 4.25
C THR A 192 17.84 -10.87 4.83
N ILE A 193 17.48 -9.67 5.30
CA ILE A 193 18.42 -8.75 5.96
C ILE A 193 18.94 -9.37 7.26
N ASP A 194 18.05 -9.98 8.06
CA ASP A 194 18.40 -10.61 9.35
C ASP A 194 19.35 -11.80 9.17
N TYR A 195 19.03 -12.70 8.25
CA TYR A 195 19.89 -13.85 7.94
C TYR A 195 21.28 -13.41 7.48
N LEU A 196 21.34 -12.48 6.55
CA LEU A 196 22.63 -11.96 6.07
C LEU A 196 23.38 -11.18 7.16
N ALA A 197 22.69 -10.40 7.99
CA ALA A 197 23.32 -9.70 9.12
C ALA A 197 23.94 -10.64 10.16
N THR A 198 23.42 -11.86 10.27
CA THR A 198 23.94 -12.91 11.16
C THR A 198 24.87 -13.89 10.44
N ASN A 199 25.32 -13.55 9.24
CA ASN A 199 26.23 -14.32 8.38
C ASN A 199 25.71 -15.73 8.01
N TYR A 200 24.39 -15.89 7.91
CA TYR A 200 23.78 -17.08 7.34
C TYR A 200 23.75 -16.99 5.81
N ASN A 201 23.93 -18.12 5.17
CA ASN A 201 23.80 -18.24 3.72
C ASN A 201 22.33 -18.26 3.32
N VAL A 202 22.00 -17.62 2.22
CA VAL A 202 20.64 -17.56 1.68
C VAL A 202 20.59 -18.00 0.22
N ASP A 203 19.58 -18.81 -0.13
CA ASP A 203 19.28 -19.19 -1.53
C ASP A 203 18.17 -18.27 -2.05
N LEU A 204 18.51 -17.36 -2.94
CA LEU A 204 17.63 -16.32 -3.48
C LEU A 204 17.27 -16.59 -4.93
N LYS A 205 15.96 -16.70 -5.20
CA LYS A 205 15.42 -16.98 -6.54
C LYS A 205 14.38 -15.95 -6.93
N GLY A 206 14.22 -15.74 -8.24
CA GLY A 206 13.19 -14.87 -8.76
C GLY A 206 13.57 -13.38 -8.74
N SER A 207 12.56 -12.56 -8.86
CA SER A 207 12.68 -11.11 -8.97
C SER A 207 11.45 -10.42 -8.41
N THR A 208 11.58 -9.16 -8.05
CA THR A 208 10.51 -8.36 -7.45
C THR A 208 10.40 -6.99 -8.12
N LYS A 209 9.19 -6.59 -8.48
CA LYS A 209 8.89 -5.18 -8.77
C LYS A 209 8.61 -4.48 -7.46
N TYR A 210 9.17 -3.31 -7.27
CA TYR A 210 9.12 -2.61 -5.99
C TYR A 210 8.73 -1.14 -6.10
N VAL A 211 8.19 -0.62 -5.01
CA VAL A 211 7.95 0.80 -4.78
C VAL A 211 8.10 1.08 -3.28
N SER A 212 8.64 2.24 -2.92
CA SER A 212 8.75 2.63 -1.52
C SER A 212 7.39 3.02 -0.93
N VAL A 213 7.18 2.79 0.36
CA VAL A 213 5.99 3.28 1.06
C VAL A 213 5.91 4.80 1.04
N ASP A 214 7.04 5.48 0.99
CA ASP A 214 7.10 6.94 0.86
C ASP A 214 6.52 7.42 -0.47
N SER A 215 6.93 6.84 -1.60
CA SER A 215 6.32 7.15 -2.92
C SER A 215 4.82 6.85 -2.95
N VAL A 216 4.38 5.77 -2.28
CA VAL A 216 2.95 5.43 -2.19
C VAL A 216 2.18 6.47 -1.38
N THR A 217 2.68 6.88 -0.23
CA THR A 217 2.01 7.89 0.60
C THR A 217 2.06 9.28 -0.03
N GLN A 218 3.13 9.60 -0.74
CA GLN A 218 3.23 10.81 -1.56
C GLN A 218 2.16 10.84 -2.67
N ALA A 219 1.92 9.71 -3.35
CA ALA A 219 0.84 9.61 -4.33
C ALA A 219 -0.55 9.83 -3.69
N LEU A 220 -0.80 9.21 -2.53
CA LEU A 220 -2.06 9.37 -1.79
C LEU A 220 -2.30 10.84 -1.39
N GLU A 221 -1.26 11.51 -0.92
CA GLU A 221 -1.31 12.93 -0.59
C GLU A 221 -1.63 13.81 -1.82
N LYS A 222 -0.93 13.59 -2.94
CA LYS A 222 -1.12 14.38 -4.17
C LYS A 222 -2.49 14.20 -4.83
N VAL A 223 -3.15 13.06 -4.64
CA VAL A 223 -4.51 12.84 -5.14
C VAL A 223 -5.58 13.37 -4.19
N MET A 224 -5.25 13.62 -2.92
CA MET A 224 -6.20 14.06 -1.91
C MET A 224 -6.83 15.42 -2.24
N GLY A 225 -8.14 15.43 -2.46
CA GLY A 225 -8.89 16.65 -2.82
C GLY A 225 -8.57 17.19 -4.23
N ASN A 226 -7.82 16.48 -5.03
CA ASN A 226 -7.42 16.90 -6.38
C ASN A 226 -8.45 16.43 -7.42
N ALA A 227 -9.28 17.35 -7.89
CA ALA A 227 -10.33 17.07 -8.88
C ALA A 227 -9.78 16.55 -10.22
N ASP A 228 -8.55 16.92 -10.59
CA ASP A 228 -7.90 16.44 -11.81
C ASP A 228 -7.56 14.93 -11.76
N CYS A 229 -7.60 14.32 -10.55
CA CYS A 229 -7.41 12.89 -10.35
C CYS A 229 -8.71 12.09 -10.44
N SER A 230 -9.86 12.75 -10.66
CA SER A 230 -11.16 12.08 -10.78
C SER A 230 -11.19 11.08 -11.94
N GLY A 231 -11.54 9.84 -11.66
CA GLY A 231 -11.61 8.74 -12.64
C GLY A 231 -10.25 8.22 -13.11
N LYS A 232 -9.14 8.69 -12.53
CA LYS A 232 -7.79 8.24 -12.91
C LYS A 232 -7.32 7.04 -12.11
N ILE A 233 -6.42 6.30 -12.73
CA ILE A 233 -5.69 5.18 -12.16
C ILE A 233 -4.20 5.55 -12.19
N TYR A 234 -3.44 5.13 -11.18
CA TYR A 234 -2.00 5.37 -11.11
C TYR A 234 -1.27 4.08 -10.76
N HIS A 235 -0.38 3.64 -11.64
CA HIS A 235 0.58 2.59 -11.32
C HIS A 235 1.73 3.16 -10.48
N LEU A 236 2.01 2.52 -9.35
CA LEU A 236 3.14 2.88 -8.52
C LEU A 236 4.17 1.76 -8.58
N ILE A 237 5.17 1.98 -9.42
CA ILE A 237 6.34 1.12 -9.59
C ILE A 237 7.58 1.99 -9.69
N ASP A 238 8.57 1.72 -8.86
CA ASP A 238 9.86 2.38 -8.89
C ASP A 238 10.85 1.62 -9.79
N GLY A 239 10.87 0.31 -9.65
CA GLY A 239 11.75 -0.52 -10.44
C GLY A 239 11.50 -2.03 -10.30
N HIS A 240 12.45 -2.76 -10.86
CA HIS A 240 12.53 -4.22 -10.80
C HIS A 240 13.92 -4.61 -10.30
N ILE A 241 14.02 -5.61 -9.45
CA ILE A 241 15.26 -6.13 -8.91
C ILE A 241 15.23 -7.65 -8.86
N HIS A 242 16.31 -8.30 -9.32
CA HIS A 242 16.51 -9.73 -9.06
C HIS A 242 16.84 -9.94 -7.58
N ASN A 243 16.29 -10.99 -6.97
CA ASN A 243 16.51 -11.25 -5.55
C ASN A 243 18.00 -11.50 -5.23
N LEU A 244 18.77 -12.07 -6.19
CA LEU A 244 20.23 -12.15 -6.07
C LEU A 244 20.91 -10.77 -5.99
N ASP A 245 20.52 -9.84 -6.85
CA ASP A 245 21.08 -8.49 -6.85
C ASP A 245 20.68 -7.72 -5.57
N LEU A 246 19.47 -7.95 -5.07
CA LEU A 246 19.03 -7.45 -3.77
C LEU A 246 19.87 -8.02 -2.62
N GLY A 247 20.11 -9.34 -2.61
CA GLY A 247 20.97 -9.98 -1.62
C GLY A 247 22.37 -9.40 -1.61
N GLN A 248 22.99 -9.20 -2.80
CA GLN A 248 24.30 -8.56 -2.91
C GLN A 248 24.28 -7.13 -2.38
N MET A 249 23.22 -6.37 -2.71
CA MET A 249 23.05 -5.01 -2.18
C MET A 249 22.95 -5.00 -0.65
N ILE A 250 22.29 -6.00 -0.04
CA ILE A 250 22.22 -6.13 1.42
C ILE A 250 23.62 -6.40 1.97
N VAL A 251 24.34 -7.40 1.46
CA VAL A 251 25.72 -7.75 1.90
C VAL A 251 26.63 -6.52 1.84
N ASP A 252 26.63 -5.80 0.72
CA ASP A 252 27.47 -4.61 0.52
C ASP A 252 27.07 -3.44 1.45
N THR A 253 25.79 -3.35 1.81
CA THR A 253 25.26 -2.24 2.62
C THR A 253 25.56 -2.40 4.12
N ILE A 254 25.55 -3.64 4.62
CA ILE A 254 25.70 -3.94 6.06
C ILE A 254 27.04 -4.61 6.40
N ASP A 255 27.98 -4.67 5.43
CA ASP A 255 29.29 -5.33 5.57
C ASP A 255 29.18 -6.79 6.08
N SER A 256 28.22 -7.54 5.54
CA SER A 256 27.98 -8.94 5.91
C SER A 256 29.01 -9.88 5.24
N PHE A 257 29.28 -11.01 5.89
CA PHE A 257 30.03 -12.14 5.35
C PHE A 257 29.14 -13.32 4.93
N GLY A 258 27.81 -13.15 4.97
CA GLY A 258 26.87 -14.17 4.49
C GLY A 258 27.03 -14.40 2.98
N GLU A 259 26.99 -15.66 2.57
CA GLU A 259 27.07 -16.03 1.16
C GLU A 259 25.68 -16.10 0.53
N ILE A 260 25.61 -15.67 -0.71
CA ILE A 260 24.37 -15.66 -1.47
C ILE A 260 24.48 -16.70 -2.59
N GLU A 261 23.55 -17.63 -2.58
CA GLU A 261 23.36 -18.60 -3.66
C GLU A 261 22.02 -18.34 -4.37
N GLY A 262 21.86 -18.82 -5.57
CA GLY A 262 20.58 -18.77 -6.27
C GLY A 262 20.68 -18.59 -7.77
N VAL A 263 19.53 -18.30 -8.37
CA VAL A 263 19.42 -18.10 -9.84
C VAL A 263 18.65 -16.80 -10.09
N LYS A 264 19.17 -15.97 -11.01
CA LYS A 264 18.43 -14.80 -11.47
C LYS A 264 17.12 -15.27 -12.08
N GLY A 265 16.02 -14.66 -11.65
CA GLY A 265 14.70 -14.86 -12.22
C GLY A 265 14.59 -14.26 -13.63
N GLU A 266 13.47 -14.51 -14.28
CA GLU A 266 13.14 -13.83 -15.53
C GLU A 266 12.95 -12.32 -15.28
N GLU A 267 13.27 -11.51 -16.30
CA GLU A 267 12.88 -10.11 -16.27
C GLU A 267 11.36 -10.01 -16.27
N GLY A 268 10.82 -9.29 -15.30
CA GLY A 268 9.39 -9.12 -15.21
C GLY A 268 8.86 -8.24 -16.34
N VAL A 269 7.58 -8.37 -16.66
CA VAL A 269 6.89 -7.54 -17.66
C VAL A 269 7.16 -6.05 -17.39
N PRO A 270 7.63 -5.26 -18.37
CA PRO A 270 7.84 -3.83 -18.21
C PRO A 270 6.51 -3.12 -17.90
N MET A 271 6.55 -2.21 -16.93
CA MET A 271 5.37 -1.44 -16.49
C MET A 271 5.68 0.06 -16.50
N SER A 272 4.70 0.85 -16.93
CA SER A 272 4.77 2.30 -16.89
C SER A 272 4.40 2.86 -15.51
N ASN A 273 5.11 3.90 -15.08
CA ASN A 273 4.75 4.75 -13.95
C ASN A 273 4.60 6.22 -14.38
N GLN A 274 4.41 6.44 -15.69
CA GLN A 274 4.39 7.77 -16.27
C GLN A 274 3.31 8.64 -15.64
N ALA A 275 2.08 8.14 -15.51
CA ALA A 275 0.98 8.89 -14.90
C ALA A 275 1.29 9.34 -13.46
N ALA A 276 1.96 8.49 -12.68
CA ALA A 276 2.38 8.85 -11.33
C ALA A 276 3.50 9.90 -11.32
N ARG A 277 4.45 9.84 -12.26
CA ARG A 277 5.48 10.88 -12.43
C ARG A 277 4.89 12.21 -12.85
N GLU A 278 3.91 12.21 -13.76
CA GLU A 278 3.18 13.41 -14.19
C GLU A 278 2.35 14.02 -13.04
N LEU A 279 1.86 13.20 -12.10
CA LEU A 279 1.27 13.66 -10.85
C LEU A 279 2.32 14.28 -9.90
N GLY A 280 3.60 14.12 -10.18
CA GLY A 280 4.71 14.62 -9.39
C GLY A 280 5.13 13.67 -8.26
N VAL A 281 4.86 12.37 -8.37
CA VAL A 281 5.37 11.36 -7.44
C VAL A 281 6.86 11.16 -7.70
N GLU A 282 7.64 11.21 -6.63
CA GLU A 282 9.08 10.93 -6.67
C GLU A 282 9.34 9.45 -6.34
N PHE A 283 10.27 8.88 -7.08
CA PHE A 283 10.68 7.49 -6.92
C PHE A 283 12.17 7.45 -6.56
N SER A 284 12.49 6.76 -5.46
CA SER A 284 13.83 6.78 -4.85
C SER A 284 14.83 5.82 -5.49
N GLY A 285 14.39 4.98 -6.40
CA GLY A 285 15.26 4.04 -7.11
C GLY A 285 15.97 3.06 -6.18
N ARG A 286 17.16 2.63 -6.61
CA ARG A 286 18.01 1.73 -5.81
C ARG A 286 18.56 2.39 -4.55
N GLU A 287 18.76 3.69 -4.55
CA GLU A 287 19.22 4.44 -3.37
C GLU A 287 18.23 4.32 -2.21
N GLY A 288 16.93 4.39 -2.50
CA GLY A 288 15.87 4.17 -1.50
C GLY A 288 15.91 2.77 -0.88
N ILE A 289 16.24 1.73 -1.67
CA ILE A 289 16.43 0.37 -1.13
C ILE A 289 17.63 0.33 -0.18
N VAL A 290 18.75 0.96 -0.53
CA VAL A 290 19.95 1.01 0.33
C VAL A 290 19.62 1.69 1.67
N GLU A 291 18.94 2.83 1.64
CA GLU A 291 18.56 3.52 2.87
C GLU A 291 17.57 2.70 3.71
N TYR A 292 16.65 2.00 3.06
CA TYR A 292 15.73 1.09 3.73
C TYR A 292 16.47 -0.10 4.40
N ILE A 293 17.44 -0.72 3.72
CA ILE A 293 18.26 -1.80 4.28
C ILE A 293 18.99 -1.30 5.54
N LYS A 294 19.65 -0.13 5.48
CA LYS A 294 20.31 0.48 6.63
C LYS A 294 19.35 0.69 7.80
N LEU A 295 18.16 1.21 7.51
CA LEU A 295 17.14 1.45 8.51
C LEU A 295 16.66 0.17 9.18
N VAL A 296 16.31 -0.86 8.40
CA VAL A 296 15.86 -2.15 8.94
C VAL A 296 16.97 -2.80 9.77
N HIS A 297 18.21 -2.84 9.27
CA HIS A 297 19.34 -3.38 10.01
C HIS A 297 19.58 -2.64 11.34
N LYS A 298 19.51 -1.31 11.33
CA LYS A 298 19.60 -0.50 12.57
C LYS A 298 18.48 -0.84 13.54
N LEU A 299 17.24 -0.99 13.07
CA LEU A 299 16.10 -1.34 13.93
C LEU A 299 16.22 -2.75 14.51
N GLN A 300 16.70 -3.72 13.72
CA GLN A 300 16.99 -5.09 14.19
C GLN A 300 18.03 -5.09 15.31
N THR A 301 19.12 -4.36 15.14
CA THR A 301 20.21 -4.29 16.14
C THR A 301 19.84 -3.53 17.40
N THR A 302 18.96 -2.53 17.28
CA THR A 302 18.54 -1.68 18.41
C THR A 302 17.42 -2.32 19.23
N TYR A 303 16.43 -2.94 18.59
CA TYR A 303 15.18 -3.34 19.23
C TYR A 303 14.91 -4.84 19.20
N GLY A 304 15.60 -5.62 18.37
CA GLY A 304 15.24 -7.02 18.05
C GLY A 304 14.00 -7.08 17.14
N GLY A 305 13.73 -8.28 16.58
CA GLY A 305 12.67 -8.46 15.56
C GLY A 305 11.22 -8.37 16.08
N ASP A 306 11.00 -8.58 17.38
CA ASP A 306 9.65 -8.78 17.95
C ASP A 306 8.96 -7.46 18.43
N ARG A 307 9.55 -6.30 18.20
CA ARG A 307 9.00 -5.06 18.75
C ARG A 307 8.13 -4.32 17.77
N ILE A 308 7.00 -3.83 18.29
CA ILE A 308 6.19 -2.78 17.71
C ILE A 308 6.95 -1.47 17.90
N LEU A 309 7.10 -0.68 16.85
CA LEU A 309 7.70 0.65 16.97
C LEU A 309 6.76 1.54 17.79
N ASP A 310 7.16 1.86 19.00
CA ASP A 310 6.41 2.76 19.89
C ASP A 310 6.55 4.24 19.47
N GLN A 311 7.52 4.53 18.60
CA GLN A 311 7.78 5.88 18.07
C GLN A 311 8.17 5.79 16.60
N TRP A 312 7.37 6.36 15.79
CA TRP A 312 7.63 6.62 14.37
C TRP A 312 8.16 8.04 14.17
#